data_480cb6427f9997a3d4725061f7106ed2
#
_entry.id   480cb6427f9997a3d4725061f7106ed2
#
_cell.length_a   1.000
_cell.length_b   1.000
_cell.length_c   1.000
_cell.angle_alpha   90.00
_cell.angle_beta   90.00
_cell.angle_gamma   90.00
#
_symmetry.space_group_name_H-M   'P 1'
#
loop_
_entity.id
_entity.type
_entity.pdbx_description
1 polymer ?
#
loop_
_entity_poly.entity_id
_entity_poly.type
_entity_poly.pdbx_seq_one_letter_code
_entity_poly.pdbx_strand_id
1 'polypeptide(L)'
;MTTKKLTIRQKLLVAGTLFGMFFGAGNLIFPVHLGQMAGRNAIPAMIGFIITAVGIPVFGVAAIGITHSDGLQTLAGKVSKGYGIFFTCLLYLTIGPLFAIPRCATVSFTTGVAPMLGDSGAEWLYLLIFSAVFFAFVLFFSLRPGKITVWIGKIINPIFLIFFAVLMIAALLAPGAAASAVEPVAAYQSDAFFPSLIEGYGTMDAIAGLAFGIVVIDVIRRMGVTNDDAIAEDVLSSGLLTGLLMALIYVVSILVGAQSRGLFELSENGGVALTQIAGHYLGGVGQLILAVTITFACLKTSIGLVTACAETFDKMTGGKFSYRGWAILFTAFSFAVSNVGLSAIINYSIPVLMLIYPPAIALITLAFIGRFFGHDRIVYIAVMIPTWIAALFDFMKTLPGSAQTTLHLDAPIQFAAANLPLFDKNLGWLLPAVIGFAIGMIWHLSRPKNAAAA
;
A
#
# COMPACT_ATOMS: atom_id res chain seq x y z
N MET A 1 29.19 0.05 -27.05
CA MET A 1 27.95 0.85 -27.14
C MET A 1 27.66 1.40 -25.77
N THR A 2 27.63 2.72 -25.59
CA THR A 2 27.26 3.34 -24.31
C THR A 2 25.79 3.04 -24.03
N THR A 3 25.51 2.28 -22.99
CA THR A 3 24.14 2.00 -22.54
C THR A 3 23.46 3.32 -22.14
N LYS A 4 22.42 3.69 -22.88
CA LYS A 4 21.65 4.90 -22.58
C LYS A 4 20.94 4.72 -21.22
N LYS A 5 21.25 5.59 -20.26
CA LYS A 5 20.56 5.70 -18.96
C LYS A 5 19.74 6.99 -18.93
N LEU A 6 18.77 7.05 -18.03
CA LEU A 6 17.99 8.28 -17.82
C LEU A 6 18.86 9.40 -17.24
N THR A 7 18.63 10.61 -17.72
CA THR A 7 19.15 11.83 -17.08
C THR A 7 18.45 12.06 -15.74
N ILE A 8 19.05 12.87 -14.85
CA ILE A 8 18.43 13.20 -13.55
C ILE A 8 17.03 13.81 -13.72
N ARG A 9 16.81 14.66 -14.74
CA ARG A 9 15.52 15.24 -15.04
C ARG A 9 14.49 14.17 -15.43
N GLN A 10 14.89 13.18 -16.21
CA GLN A 10 14.02 12.06 -16.58
C GLN A 10 13.73 11.16 -15.37
N LYS A 11 14.73 10.90 -14.50
CA LYS A 11 14.53 10.15 -13.25
C LYS A 11 13.52 10.86 -12.32
N LEU A 12 13.59 12.18 -12.22
CA LEU A 12 12.61 12.97 -11.47
C LEU A 12 11.20 12.89 -12.07
N LEU A 13 11.08 12.82 -13.40
CA LEU A 13 9.78 12.61 -14.05
C LEU A 13 9.21 11.22 -13.75
N VAL A 14 10.04 10.18 -13.82
CA VAL A 14 9.65 8.81 -13.47
C VAL A 14 9.29 8.74 -11.97
N ALA A 15 10.10 9.35 -11.10
CA ALA A 15 9.82 9.43 -9.67
C ALA A 15 8.50 10.15 -9.37
N GLY A 16 8.22 11.26 -10.03
CA GLY A 16 6.94 11.97 -9.90
C GLY A 16 5.74 11.14 -10.38
N THR A 17 5.93 10.35 -11.44
CA THR A 17 4.91 9.40 -11.91
C THR A 17 4.64 8.32 -10.88
N LEU A 18 5.70 7.69 -10.37
CA LEU A 18 5.62 6.64 -9.35
C LEU A 18 5.02 7.18 -8.04
N PHE A 19 5.46 8.37 -7.59
CA PHE A 19 4.84 9.06 -6.46
C PHE A 19 3.33 9.25 -6.66
N GLY A 20 2.91 9.74 -7.83
CA GLY A 20 1.50 9.91 -8.14
C GLY A 20 0.71 8.59 -8.22
N MET A 21 1.35 7.45 -8.43
CA MET A 21 0.72 6.13 -8.39
C MET A 21 0.58 5.61 -6.96
N PHE A 22 1.61 5.78 -6.12
CA PHE A 22 1.57 5.39 -4.71
C PHE A 22 0.69 6.32 -3.87
N PHE A 23 0.85 7.62 -4.04
CA PHE A 23 0.27 8.59 -3.12
C PHE A 23 -1.26 8.70 -3.29
N GLY A 24 -1.96 7.99 -2.43
CA GLY A 24 -3.42 7.89 -2.39
C GLY A 24 -3.99 8.12 -1.00
N ALA A 25 -5.21 7.66 -0.78
CA ALA A 25 -5.96 7.83 0.46
C ALA A 25 -5.20 7.33 1.70
N GLY A 26 -4.60 6.14 1.62
CA GLY A 26 -3.86 5.53 2.74
C GLY A 26 -2.68 6.37 3.20
N ASN A 27 -1.91 6.90 2.25
CA ASN A 27 -0.71 7.67 2.51
C ASN A 27 -0.96 9.00 3.24
N LEU A 28 -2.20 9.47 3.22
CA LEU A 28 -2.63 10.66 3.94
C LEU A 28 -3.10 10.33 5.36
N ILE A 29 -3.92 9.29 5.50
CA ILE A 29 -4.62 9.03 6.75
C ILE A 29 -3.78 8.24 7.75
N PHE A 30 -3.02 7.21 7.31
CA PHE A 30 -2.28 6.36 8.23
C PHE A 30 -1.17 7.09 9.00
N PRO A 31 -0.30 7.92 8.36
CA PRO A 31 0.76 8.58 9.12
C PRO A 31 0.24 9.57 10.15
N VAL A 32 -0.83 10.32 9.85
CA VAL A 32 -1.44 11.26 10.80
C VAL A 32 -2.02 10.52 12.00
N HIS A 33 -2.78 9.44 11.77
CA HIS A 33 -3.36 8.62 12.82
C HIS A 33 -2.29 7.91 13.65
N LEU A 34 -1.26 7.36 13.00
CA LEU A 34 -0.10 6.80 13.69
C LEU A 34 0.54 7.82 14.65
N GLY A 35 0.69 9.07 14.21
CA GLY A 35 1.19 10.14 15.06
C GLY A 35 0.34 10.33 16.31
N GLN A 36 -0.99 10.36 16.17
CA GLN A 36 -1.92 10.45 17.29
C GLN A 36 -1.79 9.27 18.27
N MET A 37 -1.60 8.05 17.75
CA MET A 37 -1.43 6.85 18.56
C MET A 37 -0.07 6.80 19.27
N ALA A 38 0.99 7.16 18.56
CA ALA A 38 2.37 7.03 19.04
C ALA A 38 2.78 8.13 20.02
N GLY A 39 2.21 9.34 19.95
CA GLY A 39 2.50 10.44 20.85
C GLY A 39 4.01 10.69 21.02
N ARG A 40 4.52 10.68 22.27
CA ARG A 40 5.95 10.86 22.57
C ARG A 40 6.87 9.81 21.95
N ASN A 41 6.36 8.65 21.57
CA ASN A 41 7.08 7.58 20.90
C ASN A 41 7.03 7.68 19.38
N ALA A 42 6.77 8.88 18.83
CA ALA A 42 6.66 9.12 17.38
C ALA A 42 7.95 8.78 16.60
N ILE A 43 9.15 8.95 17.18
CA ILE A 43 10.41 8.66 16.47
C ILE A 43 10.57 7.16 16.14
N PRO A 44 10.52 6.22 17.11
CA PRO A 44 10.56 4.79 16.77
C PRO A 44 9.38 4.37 15.89
N ALA A 45 8.20 4.99 16.06
CA ALA A 45 7.06 4.75 15.18
C ALA A 45 7.32 5.17 13.73
N MET A 46 7.91 6.34 13.49
CA MET A 46 8.32 6.79 12.15
C MET A 46 9.25 5.79 11.47
N ILE A 47 10.25 5.29 12.19
CA ILE A 47 11.25 4.37 11.63
C ILE A 47 10.54 3.07 11.19
N GLY A 48 9.72 2.47 12.06
CA GLY A 48 8.96 1.26 11.73
C GLY A 48 8.05 1.46 10.51
N PHE A 49 7.28 2.55 10.51
CA PHE A 49 6.34 2.86 9.43
C PHE A 49 7.05 3.09 8.09
N ILE A 50 8.15 3.87 8.06
CA ILE A 50 8.88 4.18 6.83
C ILE A 50 9.49 2.93 6.21
N ILE A 51 9.95 1.97 7.01
CA ILE A 51 10.51 0.72 6.48
C ILE A 51 9.45 0.01 5.60
N THR A 52 8.23 -0.11 6.06
CA THR A 52 7.18 -0.85 5.35
C THR A 52 6.37 -0.02 4.38
N ALA A 53 6.08 1.24 4.71
CA ALA A 53 5.28 2.11 3.87
C ALA A 53 6.10 2.84 2.77
N VAL A 54 7.46 2.79 2.83
CA VAL A 54 8.34 3.40 1.83
C VAL A 54 9.38 2.41 1.32
N GLY A 55 10.14 1.78 2.22
CA GLY A 55 11.24 0.89 1.84
C GLY A 55 10.77 -0.30 1.01
N ILE A 56 9.83 -1.08 1.55
CA ILE A 56 9.32 -2.27 0.86
C ILE A 56 8.65 -1.93 -0.48
N PRO A 57 7.80 -0.88 -0.62
CA PRO A 57 7.26 -0.45 -1.90
C PRO A 57 8.31 -0.14 -2.97
N VAL A 58 9.33 0.62 -2.63
CA VAL A 58 10.44 0.95 -3.54
C VAL A 58 11.15 -0.32 -4.01
N PHE A 59 11.43 -1.23 -3.07
CA PHE A 59 12.02 -2.53 -3.41
C PHE A 59 11.05 -3.41 -4.21
N GLY A 60 9.74 -3.32 -3.98
CA GLY A 60 8.72 -4.02 -4.76
C GLY A 60 8.75 -3.65 -6.24
N VAL A 61 8.80 -2.34 -6.54
CA VAL A 61 8.95 -1.85 -7.92
C VAL A 61 10.27 -2.31 -8.52
N ALA A 62 11.38 -2.18 -7.77
CA ALA A 62 12.72 -2.56 -8.23
C ALA A 62 12.84 -4.07 -8.46
N ALA A 63 12.14 -4.91 -7.69
CA ALA A 63 12.15 -6.37 -7.87
C ALA A 63 11.67 -6.82 -9.26
N ILE A 64 10.66 -6.14 -9.82
CA ILE A 64 10.18 -6.41 -11.18
C ILE A 64 11.27 -6.08 -12.21
N GLY A 65 11.97 -4.94 -12.05
CA GLY A 65 13.07 -4.53 -12.93
C GLY A 65 14.28 -5.47 -12.84
N ILE A 66 14.76 -5.75 -11.63
CA ILE A 66 15.96 -6.58 -11.39
C ILE A 66 15.78 -8.02 -11.87
N THR A 67 14.57 -8.55 -11.81
CA THR A 67 14.27 -9.92 -12.28
C THR A 67 13.92 -9.98 -13.77
N HIS A 68 13.96 -8.86 -14.48
CA HIS A 68 13.56 -8.74 -15.89
C HIS A 68 12.15 -9.32 -16.14
N SER A 69 11.27 -9.14 -15.16
CA SER A 69 9.91 -9.71 -15.21
C SER A 69 8.95 -8.76 -15.92
N ASP A 70 8.04 -9.32 -16.73
CA ASP A 70 6.96 -8.57 -17.41
C ASP A 70 5.79 -8.23 -16.47
N GLY A 71 6.03 -8.28 -15.16
CA GLY A 71 5.08 -7.97 -14.12
C GLY A 71 5.06 -8.99 -12.99
N LEU A 72 4.12 -8.80 -12.06
CA LEU A 72 3.99 -9.64 -10.86
C LEU A 72 3.77 -11.12 -11.18
N GLN A 73 2.96 -11.43 -12.20
CA GLN A 73 2.65 -12.82 -12.56
C GLN A 73 3.90 -13.60 -12.96
N THR A 74 4.82 -12.95 -13.70
CA THR A 74 6.10 -13.55 -14.11
C THR A 74 7.03 -13.72 -12.93
N LEU A 75 7.14 -12.71 -12.05
CA LEU A 75 7.97 -12.78 -10.84
C LEU A 75 7.46 -13.90 -9.91
N ALA A 76 6.19 -13.91 -9.56
CA ALA A 76 5.59 -14.94 -8.72
C ALA A 76 5.58 -16.32 -9.41
N GLY A 77 5.55 -16.34 -10.74
CA GLY A 77 5.69 -17.53 -11.57
C GLY A 77 7.02 -18.29 -11.40
N LYS A 78 8.05 -17.64 -10.85
CA LYS A 78 9.30 -18.31 -10.46
C LYS A 78 9.10 -19.41 -9.40
N VAL A 79 8.06 -19.30 -8.57
CA VAL A 79 7.61 -20.37 -7.65
C VAL A 79 6.91 -21.48 -8.43
N SER A 80 5.85 -21.15 -9.15
CA SER A 80 5.15 -21.99 -10.12
C SER A 80 4.19 -21.17 -10.96
N LYS A 81 3.82 -21.66 -12.16
CA LYS A 81 2.82 -20.97 -13.01
C LYS A 81 1.50 -20.75 -12.30
N GLY A 82 0.99 -21.77 -11.58
CA GLY A 82 -0.26 -21.66 -10.80
C GLY A 82 -0.14 -20.65 -9.65
N TYR A 83 0.99 -20.62 -8.96
CA TYR A 83 1.26 -19.64 -7.91
C TYR A 83 1.29 -18.21 -8.48
N GLY A 84 1.91 -18.02 -9.63
CA GLY A 84 1.93 -16.73 -10.32
C GLY A 84 0.51 -16.18 -10.57
N ILE A 85 -0.39 -17.01 -11.07
CA ILE A 85 -1.81 -16.64 -11.28
C ILE A 85 -2.49 -16.35 -9.94
N PHE A 86 -2.40 -17.28 -8.99
CA PHE A 86 -3.04 -17.17 -7.67
C PHE A 86 -2.62 -15.88 -6.94
N PHE A 87 -1.31 -15.65 -6.82
CA PHE A 87 -0.80 -14.51 -6.08
C PHE A 87 -1.12 -13.18 -6.77
N THR A 88 -1.10 -13.15 -8.10
CA THR A 88 -1.50 -11.96 -8.87
C THR A 88 -2.98 -11.65 -8.68
N CYS A 89 -3.87 -12.65 -8.77
CA CYS A 89 -5.29 -12.45 -8.49
C CYS A 89 -5.51 -11.91 -7.07
N LEU A 90 -4.94 -12.56 -6.08
CA LEU A 90 -5.11 -12.19 -4.68
C LEU A 90 -4.63 -10.75 -4.41
N LEU A 91 -3.46 -10.38 -4.93
CA LEU A 91 -2.89 -9.06 -4.77
C LEU A 91 -3.74 -7.99 -5.45
N TYR A 92 -4.09 -8.18 -6.73
CA TYR A 92 -4.89 -7.20 -7.46
C TYR A 92 -6.31 -7.06 -6.93
N LEU A 93 -6.93 -8.13 -6.43
CA LEU A 93 -8.23 -8.02 -5.75
C LEU A 93 -8.11 -7.22 -4.45
N THR A 94 -7.02 -7.38 -3.69
CA THR A 94 -6.79 -6.67 -2.44
C THR A 94 -6.57 -5.17 -2.66
N ILE A 95 -5.64 -4.78 -3.56
CA ILE A 95 -5.40 -3.36 -3.88
C ILE A 95 -6.50 -2.76 -4.77
N GLY A 96 -7.31 -3.59 -5.36
CA GLY A 96 -8.41 -3.23 -6.25
C GLY A 96 -9.75 -3.17 -5.51
N PRO A 97 -10.70 -4.01 -5.93
CA PRO A 97 -12.10 -3.88 -5.55
C PRO A 97 -12.40 -4.20 -4.08
N LEU A 98 -11.54 -4.95 -3.37
CA LEU A 98 -11.82 -5.33 -1.99
C LEU A 98 -11.55 -4.18 -1.01
N PHE A 99 -10.41 -3.46 -1.12
CA PHE A 99 -10.03 -2.50 -0.08
C PHE A 99 -9.58 -1.14 -0.60
N ALA A 100 -8.57 -1.02 -1.48
CA ALA A 100 -8.00 0.29 -1.78
C ALA A 100 -8.93 1.18 -2.61
N ILE A 101 -9.66 0.64 -3.59
CA ILE A 101 -10.62 1.43 -4.38
C ILE A 101 -11.81 1.88 -3.52
N PRO A 102 -12.50 1.00 -2.74
CA PRO A 102 -13.57 1.44 -1.84
C PRO A 102 -13.09 2.47 -0.81
N ARG A 103 -11.88 2.27 -0.26
CA ARG A 103 -11.27 3.22 0.70
C ARG A 103 -11.09 4.62 0.11
N CYS A 104 -10.78 4.74 -1.16
CA CYS A 104 -10.68 6.04 -1.81
C CYS A 104 -12.01 6.82 -1.75
N ALA A 105 -13.14 6.17 -1.99
CA ALA A 105 -14.45 6.80 -1.90
C ALA A 105 -14.79 7.18 -0.44
N THR A 106 -14.56 6.26 0.50
CA THR A 106 -14.88 6.51 1.92
C THR A 106 -13.98 7.57 2.56
N VAL A 107 -12.69 7.61 2.24
CA VAL A 107 -11.80 8.70 2.69
C VAL A 107 -12.28 10.04 2.15
N SER A 108 -12.63 10.11 0.87
CA SER A 108 -13.15 11.34 0.27
C SER A 108 -14.45 11.80 0.93
N PHE A 109 -15.33 10.86 1.28
CA PHE A 109 -16.57 11.16 2.02
C PHE A 109 -16.26 11.65 3.44
N THR A 110 -15.45 10.91 4.20
CA THR A 110 -15.11 11.24 5.60
C THR A 110 -14.42 12.60 5.73
N THR A 111 -13.56 12.96 4.77
CA THR A 111 -12.85 14.25 4.80
C THR A 111 -13.65 15.40 4.19
N GLY A 112 -14.56 15.11 3.26
CA GLY A 112 -15.23 16.13 2.46
C GLY A 112 -16.68 16.39 2.83
N VAL A 113 -17.46 15.36 3.04
CA VAL A 113 -18.91 15.46 3.20
C VAL A 113 -19.34 15.27 4.66
N ALA A 114 -18.83 14.24 5.32
CA ALA A 114 -19.23 13.91 6.69
C ALA A 114 -19.14 15.09 7.68
N PRO A 115 -18.09 15.95 7.65
CA PRO A 115 -17.99 17.08 8.56
C PRO A 115 -19.10 18.14 8.39
N MET A 116 -19.77 18.15 7.23
CA MET A 116 -20.83 19.11 6.92
C MET A 116 -22.23 18.62 7.31
N LEU A 117 -22.37 17.34 7.65
CA LEU A 117 -23.68 16.71 7.87
C LEU A 117 -24.24 16.91 9.29
N GLY A 118 -23.36 17.19 10.28
CA GLY A 118 -23.76 17.16 11.69
C GLY A 118 -24.34 15.80 12.10
N ASP A 119 -24.99 15.72 13.24
CA ASP A 119 -25.64 14.50 13.76
C ASP A 119 -26.99 14.21 13.07
N SER A 120 -27.00 14.13 11.75
CA SER A 120 -28.25 13.98 10.98
C SER A 120 -28.90 12.59 11.06
N GLY A 121 -28.20 11.58 11.60
CA GLY A 121 -28.66 10.17 11.63
C GLY A 121 -28.79 9.49 10.26
N ALA A 122 -28.55 10.22 9.18
CA ALA A 122 -28.67 9.76 7.78
C ALA A 122 -27.32 9.63 7.07
N GLU A 123 -26.22 9.53 7.81
CA GLU A 123 -24.85 9.47 7.25
C GLU A 123 -24.70 8.35 6.22
N TRP A 124 -25.32 7.19 6.45
CA TRP A 124 -25.31 6.05 5.53
C TRP A 124 -25.90 6.40 4.15
N LEU A 125 -26.97 7.22 4.13
CA LEU A 125 -27.61 7.64 2.88
C LEU A 125 -26.73 8.62 2.10
N TYR A 126 -26.09 9.56 2.80
CA TYR A 126 -25.16 10.48 2.18
C TYR A 126 -23.91 9.78 1.64
N LEU A 127 -23.39 8.77 2.37
CA LEU A 127 -22.31 7.91 1.89
C LEU A 127 -22.74 7.15 0.63
N LEU A 128 -23.94 6.59 0.60
CA LEU A 128 -24.47 5.88 -0.56
C LEU A 128 -24.56 6.79 -1.79
N ILE A 129 -25.13 7.99 -1.64
CA ILE A 129 -25.25 8.96 -2.73
C ILE A 129 -23.87 9.43 -3.21
N PHE A 130 -22.97 9.79 -2.27
CA PHE A 130 -21.62 10.22 -2.59
C PHE A 130 -20.84 9.13 -3.32
N SER A 131 -20.85 7.91 -2.81
CA SER A 131 -20.14 6.79 -3.43
C SER A 131 -20.72 6.43 -4.80
N ALA A 132 -22.04 6.53 -5.00
CA ALA A 132 -22.66 6.33 -6.31
C ALA A 132 -22.14 7.36 -7.34
N VAL A 133 -22.09 8.63 -6.98
CA VAL A 133 -21.54 9.68 -7.84
C VAL A 133 -20.05 9.47 -8.08
N PHE A 134 -19.28 9.20 -7.04
CA PHE A 134 -17.84 8.95 -7.12
C PHE A 134 -17.54 7.79 -8.09
N PHE A 135 -18.20 6.66 -7.93
CA PHE A 135 -17.99 5.49 -8.77
C PHE A 135 -18.56 5.62 -10.18
N ALA A 136 -19.58 6.45 -10.39
CA ALA A 136 -20.01 6.82 -11.73
C ALA A 136 -18.90 7.57 -12.51
N PHE A 137 -18.20 8.50 -11.84
CA PHE A 137 -17.02 9.16 -12.43
C PHE A 137 -15.85 8.19 -12.63
N VAL A 138 -15.55 7.33 -11.65
CA VAL A 138 -14.51 6.30 -11.79
C VAL A 138 -14.77 5.44 -13.02
N LEU A 139 -15.98 4.90 -13.16
CA LEU A 139 -16.35 4.06 -14.30
C LEU A 139 -16.26 4.81 -15.62
N PHE A 140 -16.84 6.03 -15.69
CA PHE A 140 -16.83 6.85 -16.90
C PHE A 140 -15.40 7.08 -17.42
N PHE A 141 -14.47 7.41 -16.53
CA PHE A 141 -13.08 7.68 -16.91
C PHE A 141 -12.28 6.39 -17.17
N SER A 142 -12.51 5.32 -16.42
CA SER A 142 -11.85 4.03 -16.66
C SER A 142 -12.25 3.40 -17.99
N LEU A 143 -13.49 3.62 -18.45
CA LEU A 143 -13.94 3.16 -19.77
C LEU A 143 -13.40 3.99 -20.95
N ARG A 144 -12.80 5.14 -20.66
CA ARG A 144 -12.21 6.07 -21.65
C ARG A 144 -10.79 6.44 -21.26
N PRO A 145 -9.84 5.49 -21.25
CA PRO A 145 -8.45 5.75 -20.89
C PRO A 145 -7.85 6.75 -21.89
N GLY A 146 -7.79 8.01 -21.51
CA GLY A 146 -7.38 9.11 -22.36
C GLY A 146 -6.68 10.22 -21.58
N LYS A 147 -6.49 11.38 -22.21
CA LYS A 147 -5.74 12.54 -21.74
C LYS A 147 -6.17 13.08 -20.36
N ILE A 148 -7.40 12.79 -19.89
CA ILE A 148 -7.96 13.34 -18.64
C ILE A 148 -7.22 12.82 -17.41
N THR A 149 -6.85 11.54 -17.36
CA THR A 149 -6.08 10.97 -16.23
C THR A 149 -4.72 11.65 -16.10
N VAL A 150 -4.09 11.99 -17.24
CA VAL A 150 -2.84 12.74 -17.27
C VAL A 150 -3.05 14.20 -16.81
N TRP A 151 -4.16 14.81 -17.16
CA TRP A 151 -4.49 16.19 -16.79
C TRP A 151 -4.75 16.32 -15.30
N ILE A 152 -5.56 15.42 -14.75
CA ILE A 152 -5.82 15.33 -13.31
C ILE A 152 -4.49 15.15 -12.54
N GLY A 153 -3.61 14.28 -13.00
CA GLY A 153 -2.31 14.07 -12.37
C GLY A 153 -1.35 15.24 -12.47
N LYS A 154 -1.37 16.00 -13.57
CA LYS A 154 -0.45 17.13 -13.78
C LYS A 154 -0.86 18.40 -13.03
N ILE A 155 -2.13 18.61 -12.77
CA ILE A 155 -2.63 19.84 -12.14
C ILE A 155 -3.02 19.59 -10.68
N ILE A 156 -3.81 18.55 -10.43
CA ILE A 156 -4.38 18.32 -9.09
C ILE A 156 -3.32 17.86 -8.11
N ASN A 157 -2.38 16.97 -8.50
CA ASN A 157 -1.33 16.53 -7.59
C ASN A 157 -0.44 17.68 -7.08
N PRO A 158 0.11 18.58 -7.92
CA PRO A 158 0.86 19.73 -7.43
C PRO A 158 0.04 20.64 -6.51
N ILE A 159 -1.20 20.93 -6.88
CA ILE A 159 -2.09 21.78 -6.06
C ILE A 159 -2.32 21.11 -4.69
N PHE A 160 -2.63 19.82 -4.67
CA PHE A 160 -2.79 19.06 -3.45
C PHE A 160 -1.51 19.11 -2.59
N LEU A 161 -0.34 18.84 -3.16
CA LEU A 161 0.93 18.84 -2.43
C LEU A 161 1.26 20.22 -1.85
N ILE A 162 1.00 21.30 -2.59
CA ILE A 162 1.21 22.67 -2.10
C ILE A 162 0.26 22.95 -0.93
N PHE A 163 -1.04 22.64 -1.08
CA PHE A 163 -2.01 22.83 -0.01
C PHE A 163 -1.65 21.99 1.23
N PHE A 164 -1.32 20.70 1.02
CA PHE A 164 -0.92 19.81 2.11
C PHE A 164 0.35 20.32 2.81
N ALA A 165 1.35 20.82 2.05
CA ALA A 165 2.54 21.42 2.63
C ALA A 165 2.20 22.67 3.46
N VAL A 166 1.32 23.54 2.96
CA VAL A 166 0.86 24.73 3.73
C VAL A 166 0.17 24.31 5.02
N LEU A 167 -0.72 23.32 4.98
CA LEU A 167 -1.38 22.78 6.16
C LEU A 167 -0.37 22.22 7.18
N MET A 168 0.57 21.40 6.71
CA MET A 168 1.56 20.78 7.58
C MET A 168 2.50 21.82 8.19
N ILE A 169 2.94 22.82 7.41
CA ILE A 169 3.77 23.93 7.91
C ILE A 169 3.01 24.75 8.95
N ALA A 170 1.73 25.10 8.69
CA ALA A 170 0.91 25.82 9.65
C ALA A 170 0.78 25.06 10.99
N ALA A 171 0.55 23.74 10.91
CA ALA A 171 0.46 22.90 12.10
C ALA A 171 1.80 22.79 12.87
N LEU A 172 2.93 22.70 12.17
CA LEU A 172 4.25 22.64 12.80
C LEU A 172 4.67 23.97 13.46
N LEU A 173 4.26 25.11 12.91
CA LEU A 173 4.58 26.43 13.43
C LEU A 173 3.77 26.82 14.69
N ALA A 174 2.58 26.24 14.84
CA ALA A 174 1.68 26.47 15.98
C ALA A 174 1.18 25.14 16.56
N PRO A 175 2.05 24.28 17.09
CA PRO A 175 1.67 22.96 17.56
C PRO A 175 0.69 23.04 18.74
N GLY A 176 -0.30 22.13 18.75
CA GLY A 176 -1.25 22.04 19.87
C GLY A 176 -0.58 21.59 21.17
N ALA A 177 0.39 20.68 21.06
CA ALA A 177 1.27 20.28 22.15
C ALA A 177 2.63 19.86 21.61
N ALA A 178 3.67 19.84 22.45
CA ALA A 178 4.90 19.14 22.08
C ALA A 178 4.61 17.64 21.99
N ALA A 179 5.06 16.98 20.93
CA ALA A 179 4.86 15.53 20.77
C ALA A 179 5.38 14.73 21.97
N SER A 180 6.46 15.21 22.63
CA SER A 180 7.04 14.62 23.86
C SER A 180 6.10 14.66 25.06
N ALA A 181 5.10 15.53 25.08
CA ALA A 181 4.13 15.66 26.17
C ALA A 181 2.85 14.79 25.95
N VAL A 182 2.72 14.17 24.79
CA VAL A 182 1.54 13.37 24.43
C VAL A 182 1.75 11.91 24.82
N GLU A 183 0.88 11.39 25.67
CA GLU A 183 0.92 9.98 26.07
C GLU A 183 0.50 9.07 24.91
N PRO A 184 1.31 8.04 24.57
CA PRO A 184 0.97 7.07 23.55
C PRO A 184 -0.17 6.17 24.02
N VAL A 185 -0.95 5.63 23.10
CA VAL A 185 -1.93 4.57 23.41
C VAL A 185 -1.22 3.28 23.83
N ALA A 186 -1.91 2.40 24.55
CA ALA A 186 -1.34 1.22 25.20
C ALA A 186 -0.41 0.40 24.28
N ALA A 187 -0.79 0.19 23.01
CA ALA A 187 -0.02 -0.58 22.04
C ALA A 187 1.34 0.07 21.66
N TYR A 188 1.52 1.38 21.92
CA TYR A 188 2.70 2.16 21.54
C TYR A 188 3.50 2.64 22.76
N GLN A 189 3.13 2.26 23.99
CA GLN A 189 3.80 2.72 25.21
C GLN A 189 5.17 2.09 25.39
N SER A 190 5.25 0.77 25.33
CA SER A 190 6.48 0.01 25.54
C SER A 190 7.28 -0.23 24.27
N ASP A 191 6.61 -0.31 23.14
CA ASP A 191 7.20 -0.65 21.85
C ASP A 191 6.39 0.03 20.75
N ALA A 192 6.92 1.09 20.18
CA ALA A 192 6.25 1.79 19.08
C ALA A 192 6.78 1.37 17.69
N PHE A 193 7.93 0.68 17.63
CA PHE A 193 8.56 0.29 16.38
C PHE A 193 7.78 -0.81 15.65
N PHE A 194 7.55 -1.95 16.32
CA PHE A 194 6.89 -3.09 15.66
C PHE A 194 5.42 -2.83 15.30
N PRO A 195 4.58 -2.25 16.19
CA PRO A 195 3.22 -1.88 15.78
C PRO A 195 3.19 -0.95 14.56
N SER A 196 4.11 0.02 14.50
CA SER A 196 4.17 0.97 13.38
C SER A 196 4.66 0.33 12.08
N LEU A 197 5.57 -0.65 12.18
CA LEU A 197 6.00 -1.45 11.03
C LEU A 197 4.80 -2.18 10.41
N ILE A 198 3.91 -2.71 11.24
CA ILE A 198 2.69 -3.36 10.80
C ILE A 198 1.64 -2.34 10.32
N GLU A 199 1.54 -1.17 10.97
CA GLU A 199 0.64 -0.09 10.52
C GLU A 199 0.96 0.35 9.08
N GLY A 200 2.23 0.32 8.68
CA GLY A 200 2.65 0.59 7.32
C GLY A 200 2.06 -0.36 6.27
N TYR A 201 1.61 -1.58 6.64
CA TYR A 201 0.86 -2.46 5.74
C TYR A 201 -0.46 -1.84 5.31
N GLY A 202 -1.07 -1.04 6.18
CA GLY A 202 -2.32 -0.34 5.90
C GLY A 202 -2.27 0.60 4.69
N THR A 203 -1.09 1.13 4.32
CA THR A 203 -0.94 1.94 3.09
C THR A 203 -1.17 1.12 1.83
N MET A 204 -0.93 -0.19 1.85
CA MET A 204 -0.97 -1.14 0.73
C MET A 204 0.10 -0.88 -0.34
N ASP A 205 1.07 0.03 -0.09
CA ASP A 205 2.05 0.45 -1.09
C ASP A 205 3.04 -0.67 -1.47
N ALA A 206 3.40 -1.56 -0.53
CA ALA A 206 4.33 -2.64 -0.83
C ALA A 206 3.78 -3.62 -1.88
N ILE A 207 2.50 -3.97 -1.75
CA ILE A 207 1.82 -4.82 -2.74
C ILE A 207 1.49 -4.03 -4.02
N ALA A 208 1.19 -2.73 -3.90
CA ALA A 208 1.04 -1.85 -5.04
C ALA A 208 2.35 -1.68 -5.83
N GLY A 209 3.51 -1.65 -5.15
CA GLY A 209 4.83 -1.60 -5.78
C GLY A 209 5.10 -2.76 -6.73
N LEU A 210 4.72 -3.97 -6.32
CA LEU A 210 4.78 -5.16 -7.18
C LEU A 210 3.86 -5.06 -8.40
N ALA A 211 2.69 -4.44 -8.24
CA ALA A 211 1.75 -4.24 -9.35
C ALA A 211 2.19 -3.12 -10.30
N PHE A 212 2.81 -2.06 -9.78
CA PHE A 212 3.17 -0.88 -10.56
C PHE A 212 4.53 -0.99 -11.25
N GLY A 213 5.36 -1.98 -10.88
CA GLY A 213 6.70 -2.14 -11.44
C GLY A 213 6.73 -2.17 -12.97
N ILE A 214 5.79 -2.89 -13.60
CA ILE A 214 5.71 -2.96 -15.07
C ILE A 214 5.39 -1.60 -15.69
N VAL A 215 4.50 -0.81 -15.08
CA VAL A 215 4.13 0.52 -15.60
C VAL A 215 5.35 1.45 -15.60
N VAL A 216 6.17 1.41 -14.56
CA VAL A 216 7.39 2.20 -14.45
C VAL A 216 8.42 1.76 -15.50
N ILE A 217 8.59 0.46 -15.71
CA ILE A 217 9.45 -0.10 -16.75
C ILE A 217 9.01 0.38 -18.13
N ASP A 218 7.72 0.34 -18.44
CA ASP A 218 7.19 0.81 -19.72
C ASP A 218 7.41 2.31 -19.94
N VAL A 219 7.30 3.13 -18.89
CA VAL A 219 7.62 4.56 -18.95
C VAL A 219 9.10 4.76 -19.30
N ILE A 220 10.01 4.03 -18.66
CA ILE A 220 11.47 4.10 -18.91
C ILE A 220 11.80 3.63 -20.32
N ARG A 221 11.19 2.53 -20.79
CA ARG A 221 11.35 2.02 -22.16
C ARG A 221 10.90 3.06 -23.21
N ARG A 222 9.77 3.74 -22.98
CA ARG A 222 9.29 4.83 -23.85
C ARG A 222 10.22 6.03 -23.89
N MET A 223 11.06 6.23 -22.87
CA MET A 223 12.11 7.27 -22.86
C MET A 223 13.37 6.82 -23.61
N GLY A 224 13.36 5.62 -24.19
CA GLY A 224 14.40 5.11 -25.08
C GLY A 224 15.53 4.37 -24.38
N VAL A 225 15.32 3.87 -23.16
CA VAL A 225 16.21 2.92 -22.47
C VAL A 225 15.78 1.51 -22.86
N THR A 226 16.69 0.74 -23.48
CA THR A 226 16.37 -0.60 -24.01
C THR A 226 17.16 -1.73 -23.34
N ASN A 227 18.21 -1.38 -22.61
CA ASN A 227 19.03 -2.36 -21.88
C ASN A 227 18.35 -2.65 -20.52
N ASP A 228 18.09 -3.92 -20.22
CA ASP A 228 17.35 -4.35 -19.04
C ASP A 228 18.08 -4.02 -17.73
N ASP A 229 19.40 -4.10 -17.67
CA ASP A 229 20.19 -3.71 -16.48
C ASP A 229 20.11 -2.19 -16.24
N ALA A 230 20.15 -1.39 -17.31
CA ALA A 230 19.97 0.05 -17.21
C ALA A 230 18.54 0.41 -16.75
N ILE A 231 17.53 -0.32 -17.24
CA ILE A 231 16.15 -0.17 -16.78
C ILE A 231 16.04 -0.48 -15.30
N ALA A 232 16.62 -1.59 -14.81
CA ALA A 232 16.60 -1.98 -13.40
C ALA A 232 17.24 -0.90 -12.51
N GLU A 233 18.38 -0.34 -12.92
CA GLU A 233 19.07 0.74 -12.19
C GLU A 233 18.23 2.04 -12.19
N ASP A 234 17.62 2.39 -13.32
CA ASP A 234 16.79 3.59 -13.43
C ASP A 234 15.48 3.45 -12.64
N VAL A 235 14.89 2.24 -12.58
CA VAL A 235 13.75 1.93 -11.72
C VAL A 235 14.11 2.11 -10.25
N LEU A 236 15.21 1.52 -9.80
CA LEU A 236 15.65 1.62 -8.41
C LEU A 236 15.96 3.08 -8.02
N SER A 237 16.74 3.79 -8.85
CA SER A 237 17.11 5.17 -8.57
C SER A 237 15.91 6.14 -8.56
N SER A 238 14.96 5.96 -9.48
CA SER A 238 13.71 6.73 -9.49
C SER A 238 12.81 6.36 -8.30
N GLY A 239 12.76 5.08 -7.93
CA GLY A 239 12.07 4.59 -6.75
C GLY A 239 12.61 5.19 -5.46
N LEU A 240 13.93 5.28 -5.30
CA LEU A 240 14.57 5.92 -4.13
C LEU A 240 14.22 7.41 -4.03
N LEU A 241 14.17 8.15 -5.15
CA LEU A 241 13.73 9.55 -5.16
C LEU A 241 12.27 9.68 -4.74
N THR A 242 11.40 8.78 -5.22
CA THR A 242 10.00 8.69 -4.78
C THR A 242 9.90 8.42 -3.28
N GLY A 243 10.67 7.43 -2.81
CA GLY A 243 10.70 7.02 -1.41
C GLY A 243 11.16 8.15 -0.48
N LEU A 244 12.16 8.92 -0.88
CA LEU A 244 12.63 10.09 -0.11
C LEU A 244 11.53 11.13 0.06
N LEU A 245 10.77 11.42 -1.00
CA LEU A 245 9.64 12.36 -0.93
C LEU A 245 8.52 11.81 -0.03
N MET A 246 8.17 10.54 -0.17
CA MET A 246 7.16 9.89 0.68
C MET A 246 7.58 9.88 2.14
N ALA A 247 8.84 9.52 2.44
CA ALA A 247 9.38 9.52 3.80
C ALA A 247 9.30 10.90 4.45
N LEU A 248 9.66 11.95 3.70
CA LEU A 248 9.57 13.33 4.19
C LEU A 248 8.13 13.71 4.57
N ILE A 249 7.17 13.38 3.70
CA ILE A 249 5.75 13.64 3.95
C ILE A 249 5.27 12.87 5.18
N TYR A 250 5.65 11.60 5.33
CA TYR A 250 5.24 10.78 6.47
C TYR A 250 5.82 11.24 7.79
N VAL A 251 7.10 11.62 7.83
CA VAL A 251 7.72 12.20 9.01
C VAL A 251 6.95 13.43 9.50
N VAL A 252 6.66 14.35 8.59
CA VAL A 252 5.89 15.56 8.92
C VAL A 252 4.48 15.23 9.38
N SER A 253 3.79 14.32 8.67
CA SER A 253 2.41 13.92 9.00
C SER A 253 2.31 13.23 10.36
N ILE A 254 3.27 12.37 10.71
CA ILE A 254 3.32 11.70 12.02
C ILE A 254 3.56 12.71 13.14
N LEU A 255 4.48 13.66 12.95
CA LEU A 255 4.74 14.73 13.92
C LEU A 255 3.49 15.59 14.16
N VAL A 256 2.84 16.04 13.08
CA VAL A 256 1.61 16.86 13.16
C VAL A 256 0.49 16.05 13.82
N GLY A 257 0.37 14.75 13.48
CA GLY A 257 -0.58 13.84 14.12
C GLY A 257 -0.36 13.76 15.64
N ALA A 258 0.88 13.56 16.09
CA ALA A 258 1.21 13.52 17.51
C ALA A 258 0.88 14.85 18.21
N GLN A 259 1.28 15.97 17.63
CA GLN A 259 1.03 17.30 18.17
C GLN A 259 -0.45 17.67 18.23
N SER A 260 -1.28 17.14 17.31
CA SER A 260 -2.72 17.40 17.27
C SER A 260 -3.47 16.86 18.49
N ARG A 261 -2.90 15.90 19.22
CA ARG A 261 -3.44 15.37 20.49
C ARG A 261 -3.51 16.40 21.61
N GLY A 262 -2.79 17.51 21.48
CA GLY A 262 -2.95 18.65 22.39
C GLY A 262 -4.22 19.48 22.14
N LEU A 263 -4.86 19.31 20.99
CA LEU A 263 -6.07 20.02 20.58
C LEU A 263 -7.28 19.12 20.50
N PHE A 264 -7.07 17.85 20.14
CA PHE A 264 -8.13 16.89 19.88
C PHE A 264 -7.87 15.58 20.63
N GLU A 265 -8.94 14.87 20.96
CA GLU A 265 -8.84 13.49 21.39
C GLU A 265 -8.37 12.58 20.26
N LEU A 266 -8.05 11.31 20.59
CA LEU A 266 -7.71 10.31 19.58
C LEU A 266 -8.89 10.15 18.62
N SER A 267 -8.65 10.42 17.36
CA SER A 267 -9.67 10.28 16.32
C SER A 267 -9.92 8.80 16.00
N GLU A 268 -11.11 8.47 15.52
CA GLU A 268 -11.47 7.12 15.10
C GLU A 268 -10.59 6.60 13.95
N ASN A 269 -10.20 7.49 13.06
CA ASN A 269 -9.33 7.22 11.94
C ASN A 269 -8.60 8.48 11.47
N GLY A 270 -7.61 8.30 10.61
CA GLY A 270 -6.79 9.42 10.12
C GLY A 270 -7.51 10.40 9.20
N GLY A 271 -8.64 10.01 8.60
CA GLY A 271 -9.46 10.94 7.81
C GLY A 271 -10.10 11.99 8.70
N VAL A 272 -10.68 11.58 9.82
CA VAL A 272 -11.24 12.47 10.85
C VAL A 272 -10.15 13.37 11.41
N ALA A 273 -9.01 12.79 11.82
CA ALA A 273 -7.87 13.54 12.34
C ALA A 273 -7.41 14.66 11.39
N LEU A 274 -7.23 14.33 10.11
CA LEU A 274 -6.75 15.28 9.11
C LEU A 274 -7.75 16.43 8.87
N THR A 275 -9.05 16.12 8.91
CA THR A 275 -10.11 17.13 8.76
C THR A 275 -10.17 18.08 9.96
N GLN A 276 -10.03 17.56 11.18
CA GLN A 276 -9.96 18.37 12.40
C GLN A 276 -8.75 19.30 12.37
N ILE A 277 -7.57 18.79 11.98
CA ILE A 277 -6.34 19.58 11.83
C ILE A 277 -6.55 20.69 10.79
N ALA A 278 -7.09 20.37 9.61
CA ALA A 278 -7.33 21.35 8.56
C ALA A 278 -8.31 22.43 9.00
N GLY A 279 -9.39 22.05 9.69
CA GLY A 279 -10.38 22.97 10.24
C GLY A 279 -9.79 23.93 11.28
N HIS A 280 -8.94 23.42 12.17
CA HIS A 280 -8.30 24.23 13.20
C HIS A 280 -7.34 25.28 12.63
N TYR A 281 -6.43 24.87 11.73
CA TYR A 281 -5.37 25.74 11.24
C TYR A 281 -5.77 26.62 10.05
N LEU A 282 -6.69 26.17 9.21
CA LEU A 282 -7.06 26.86 7.98
C LEU A 282 -8.56 27.19 7.90
N GLY A 283 -9.32 26.90 8.96
CA GLY A 283 -10.76 27.16 9.04
C GLY A 283 -11.59 26.38 8.01
N GLY A 284 -12.85 26.78 7.81
CA GLY A 284 -13.75 26.10 6.88
C GLY A 284 -13.28 26.09 5.42
N VAL A 285 -12.56 27.14 5.00
CA VAL A 285 -11.94 27.19 3.65
C VAL A 285 -10.88 26.10 3.50
N GLY A 286 -10.06 25.90 4.55
CA GLY A 286 -9.06 24.84 4.57
C GLY A 286 -9.69 23.44 4.49
N GLN A 287 -10.76 23.20 5.23
CA GLN A 287 -11.51 21.94 5.14
C GLN A 287 -12.06 21.70 3.72
N LEU A 288 -12.64 22.74 3.10
CA LEU A 288 -13.18 22.62 1.74
C LEU A 288 -12.08 22.29 0.73
N ILE A 289 -10.93 23.00 0.77
CA ILE A 289 -9.80 22.74 -0.12
C ILE A 289 -9.26 21.32 0.09
N LEU A 290 -9.12 20.89 1.35
CA LEU A 290 -8.71 19.53 1.69
C LEU A 290 -9.68 18.50 1.09
N ALA A 291 -10.98 18.68 1.29
CA ALA A 291 -12.03 17.82 0.78
C ALA A 291 -11.96 17.65 -0.74
N VAL A 292 -11.88 18.77 -1.45
CA VAL A 292 -11.81 18.79 -2.92
C VAL A 292 -10.54 18.12 -3.43
N THR A 293 -9.38 18.47 -2.85
CA THR A 293 -8.10 17.93 -3.31
C THR A 293 -7.94 16.45 -3.01
N ILE A 294 -8.38 15.97 -1.83
CA ILE A 294 -8.38 14.55 -1.48
C ILE A 294 -9.34 13.77 -2.40
N THR A 295 -10.55 14.30 -2.63
CA THR A 295 -11.52 13.64 -3.51
C THR A 295 -10.95 13.43 -4.92
N PHE A 296 -10.30 14.44 -5.49
CA PHE A 296 -9.67 14.30 -6.79
C PHE A 296 -8.45 13.38 -6.80
N ALA A 297 -7.63 13.40 -5.75
CA ALA A 297 -6.50 12.48 -5.60
C ALA A 297 -7.01 11.02 -5.51
N CYS A 298 -8.03 10.77 -4.71
CA CYS A 298 -8.68 9.47 -4.55
C CYS A 298 -9.37 9.01 -5.83
N LEU A 299 -10.05 9.92 -6.54
CA LEU A 299 -10.68 9.63 -7.84
C LEU A 299 -9.64 9.14 -8.86
N LYS A 300 -8.50 9.85 -8.98
CA LYS A 300 -7.41 9.45 -9.86
C LYS A 300 -6.87 8.06 -9.51
N THR A 301 -6.60 7.82 -8.22
CA THR A 301 -6.10 6.53 -7.74
C THR A 301 -7.10 5.41 -8.06
N SER A 302 -8.39 5.61 -7.82
CA SER A 302 -9.43 4.64 -8.14
C SER A 302 -9.52 4.34 -9.64
N ILE A 303 -9.44 5.36 -10.50
CA ILE A 303 -9.42 5.19 -11.96
C ILE A 303 -8.20 4.35 -12.38
N GLY A 304 -7.03 4.67 -11.85
CA GLY A 304 -5.79 3.93 -12.12
C GLY A 304 -5.87 2.47 -11.69
N LEU A 305 -6.37 2.21 -10.49
CA LEU A 305 -6.51 0.86 -9.96
C LEU A 305 -7.57 0.03 -10.71
N VAL A 306 -8.74 0.60 -11.03
CA VAL A 306 -9.76 -0.08 -11.85
C VAL A 306 -9.19 -0.45 -13.21
N THR A 307 -8.46 0.48 -13.85
CA THR A 307 -7.81 0.25 -15.14
C THR A 307 -6.77 -0.87 -15.04
N ALA A 308 -5.86 -0.80 -14.06
CA ALA A 308 -4.80 -1.81 -13.88
C ALA A 308 -5.38 -3.20 -13.57
N CYS A 309 -6.40 -3.27 -12.70
CA CYS A 309 -7.10 -4.53 -12.43
C CYS A 309 -7.79 -5.08 -13.67
N ALA A 310 -8.56 -4.26 -14.39
CA ALA A 310 -9.29 -4.69 -15.58
C ALA A 310 -8.34 -5.16 -16.70
N GLU A 311 -7.23 -4.47 -16.94
CA GLU A 311 -6.22 -4.87 -17.93
C GLU A 311 -5.53 -6.18 -17.54
N THR A 312 -5.21 -6.35 -16.25
CA THR A 312 -4.54 -7.57 -15.76
C THR A 312 -5.46 -8.77 -15.90
N PHE A 313 -6.72 -8.67 -15.48
CA PHE A 313 -7.67 -9.76 -15.53
C PHE A 313 -8.12 -10.08 -16.96
N ASP A 314 -8.24 -9.09 -17.84
CA ASP A 314 -8.50 -9.29 -19.28
C ASP A 314 -7.39 -10.12 -19.92
N LYS A 315 -6.12 -9.75 -19.70
CA LYS A 315 -4.95 -10.51 -20.17
C LYS A 315 -4.91 -11.93 -19.59
N MET A 316 -5.16 -12.09 -18.28
CA MET A 316 -5.14 -13.40 -17.60
C MET A 316 -6.24 -14.34 -18.09
N THR A 317 -7.41 -13.82 -18.47
CA THR A 317 -8.53 -14.61 -19.00
C THR A 317 -8.45 -14.82 -20.52
N GLY A 318 -7.42 -14.29 -21.16
CA GLY A 318 -7.23 -14.40 -22.62
C GLY A 318 -8.34 -13.70 -23.40
N GLY A 319 -8.89 -12.61 -22.88
CA GLY A 319 -9.96 -11.82 -23.52
C GLY A 319 -11.34 -12.46 -23.46
N LYS A 320 -11.53 -13.58 -22.71
CA LYS A 320 -12.85 -14.24 -22.57
C LYS A 320 -13.88 -13.34 -21.90
N PHE A 321 -13.45 -12.48 -21.01
CA PHE A 321 -14.27 -11.44 -20.40
C PHE A 321 -13.59 -10.09 -20.65
N SER A 322 -14.25 -9.19 -21.36
CA SER A 322 -13.62 -7.99 -21.90
C SER A 322 -13.15 -7.01 -20.81
N TYR A 323 -12.17 -6.19 -21.14
CA TYR A 323 -11.73 -5.07 -20.29
C TYR A 323 -12.91 -4.26 -19.72
N ARG A 324 -13.90 -3.92 -20.57
CA ARG A 324 -15.11 -3.19 -20.14
C ARG A 324 -15.91 -3.95 -19.09
N GLY A 325 -16.07 -5.25 -19.28
CA GLY A 325 -16.76 -6.12 -18.33
C GLY A 325 -16.07 -6.14 -16.97
N TRP A 326 -14.74 -6.30 -16.95
CA TRP A 326 -13.94 -6.25 -15.73
C TRP A 326 -14.00 -4.87 -15.05
N ALA A 327 -13.90 -3.79 -15.81
CA ALA A 327 -13.98 -2.43 -15.26
C ALA A 327 -15.34 -2.17 -14.59
N ILE A 328 -16.45 -2.59 -15.22
CA ILE A 328 -17.79 -2.48 -14.64
C ILE A 328 -17.91 -3.33 -13.38
N LEU A 329 -17.47 -4.60 -13.43
CA LEU A 329 -17.56 -5.54 -12.31
C LEU A 329 -16.79 -5.00 -11.09
N PHE A 330 -15.54 -4.58 -11.28
CA PHE A 330 -14.71 -4.07 -10.19
C PHE A 330 -15.23 -2.75 -9.63
N THR A 331 -15.75 -1.87 -10.47
CA THR A 331 -16.34 -0.61 -10.02
C THR A 331 -17.63 -0.85 -9.22
N ALA A 332 -18.52 -1.72 -9.70
CA ALA A 332 -19.77 -2.05 -9.01
C ALA A 332 -19.51 -2.74 -7.67
N PHE A 333 -18.55 -3.66 -7.63
CA PHE A 333 -18.15 -4.33 -6.39
C PHE A 333 -17.55 -3.33 -5.39
N SER A 334 -16.64 -2.45 -5.85
CA SER A 334 -16.04 -1.41 -5.01
C SER A 334 -17.09 -0.43 -4.45
N PHE A 335 -18.09 -0.08 -5.26
CA PHE A 335 -19.23 0.71 -4.81
C PHE A 335 -19.98 0.02 -3.66
N ALA A 336 -20.30 -1.26 -3.80
CA ALA A 336 -20.97 -2.03 -2.76
C ALA A 336 -20.14 -2.07 -1.46
N VAL A 337 -18.84 -2.36 -1.57
CA VAL A 337 -17.93 -2.42 -0.41
C VAL A 337 -17.75 -1.05 0.25
N SER A 338 -17.72 0.05 -0.50
CA SER A 338 -17.53 1.38 0.08
C SER A 338 -18.63 1.79 1.08
N ASN A 339 -19.82 1.21 0.95
CA ASN A 339 -20.95 1.54 1.82
C ASN A 339 -20.91 0.92 3.23
N VAL A 340 -19.86 0.12 3.54
CA VAL A 340 -19.62 -0.32 4.93
C VAL A 340 -18.87 0.72 5.78
N GLY A 341 -18.38 1.80 5.16
CA GLY A 341 -17.68 2.89 5.83
C GLY A 341 -16.16 2.70 5.95
N LEU A 342 -15.44 3.80 6.23
CA LEU A 342 -13.98 3.83 6.24
C LEU A 342 -13.36 2.94 7.30
N SER A 343 -13.80 3.06 8.55
CA SER A 343 -13.26 2.30 9.68
C SER A 343 -13.46 0.78 9.52
N ALA A 344 -14.62 0.37 8.97
CA ALA A 344 -14.87 -1.03 8.68
C ALA A 344 -13.94 -1.57 7.59
N ILE A 345 -13.74 -0.82 6.49
CA ILE A 345 -12.80 -1.22 5.41
C ILE A 345 -11.38 -1.36 5.95
N ILE A 346 -10.92 -0.43 6.80
CA ILE A 346 -9.60 -0.53 7.43
C ILE A 346 -9.52 -1.81 8.27
N ASN A 347 -10.46 -2.03 9.17
CA ASN A 347 -10.46 -3.18 10.08
C ASN A 347 -10.51 -4.53 9.36
N TYR A 348 -11.34 -4.66 8.31
CA TYR A 348 -11.43 -5.89 7.53
C TYR A 348 -10.23 -6.12 6.60
N SER A 349 -9.50 -5.06 6.24
CA SER A 349 -8.29 -5.20 5.44
C SER A 349 -7.12 -5.79 6.23
N ILE A 350 -7.02 -5.52 7.55
CA ILE A 350 -5.89 -5.94 8.38
C ILE A 350 -5.60 -7.43 8.28
N PRO A 351 -6.55 -8.37 8.50
CA PRO A 351 -6.25 -9.79 8.39
C PRO A 351 -5.73 -10.20 7.01
N VAL A 352 -6.34 -9.66 5.95
CA VAL A 352 -5.91 -9.96 4.57
C VAL A 352 -4.51 -9.44 4.30
N LEU A 353 -4.16 -8.28 4.83
CA LEU A 353 -2.81 -7.73 4.71
C LEU A 353 -1.79 -8.58 5.49
N MET A 354 -2.15 -9.07 6.69
CA MET A 354 -1.29 -10.00 7.45
C MET A 354 -1.03 -11.30 6.69
N LEU A 355 -1.97 -11.74 5.85
CA LEU A 355 -1.79 -12.91 5.00
C LEU A 355 -0.90 -12.66 3.79
N ILE A 356 -1.02 -11.48 3.14
CA ILE A 356 -0.41 -11.23 1.82
C ILE A 356 0.98 -10.58 1.93
N TYR A 357 1.21 -9.72 2.94
CA TYR A 357 2.47 -9.00 3.08
C TYR A 357 3.68 -9.90 3.32
N PRO A 358 3.64 -10.92 4.20
CA PRO A 358 4.76 -11.83 4.39
C PRO A 358 5.25 -12.49 3.09
N PRO A 359 4.39 -13.15 2.29
CA PRO A 359 4.83 -13.71 1.02
C PRO A 359 5.24 -12.65 -0.01
N ALA A 360 4.65 -11.44 0.01
CA ALA A 360 5.08 -10.35 -0.86
C ALA A 360 6.50 -9.90 -0.52
N ILE A 361 6.80 -9.68 0.76
CA ILE A 361 8.14 -9.28 1.25
C ILE A 361 9.17 -10.39 0.95
N ALA A 362 8.81 -11.66 1.20
CA ALA A 362 9.67 -12.79 0.87
C ALA A 362 9.98 -12.86 -0.64
N LEU A 363 8.98 -12.65 -1.49
CA LEU A 363 9.14 -12.64 -2.94
C LEU A 363 10.04 -11.48 -3.41
N ILE A 364 9.85 -10.27 -2.85
CA ILE A 364 10.71 -9.11 -3.10
C ILE A 364 12.15 -9.43 -2.68
N THR A 365 12.35 -9.96 -1.49
CA THR A 365 13.69 -10.32 -0.98
C THR A 365 14.36 -11.35 -1.88
N LEU A 366 13.65 -12.41 -2.27
CA LEU A 366 14.16 -13.43 -3.19
C LEU A 366 14.48 -12.86 -4.57
N ALA A 367 13.79 -11.84 -5.05
CA ALA A 367 14.11 -11.17 -6.30
C ALA A 367 15.49 -10.51 -6.25
N PHE A 368 15.85 -9.84 -5.15
CA PHE A 368 17.15 -9.19 -4.97
C PHE A 368 18.32 -10.15 -4.79
N ILE A 369 18.10 -11.22 -4.02
CA ILE A 369 19.15 -12.21 -3.75
C ILE A 369 19.18 -13.34 -4.77
N GLY A 370 18.25 -13.38 -5.71
CA GLY A 370 18.05 -14.44 -6.68
C GLY A 370 19.29 -14.72 -7.57
N ARG A 371 20.11 -13.69 -7.81
CA ARG A 371 21.38 -13.83 -8.55
C ARG A 371 22.37 -14.79 -7.90
N PHE A 372 22.34 -14.96 -6.56
CA PHE A 372 23.26 -15.84 -5.84
C PHE A 372 22.93 -17.33 -5.99
N PHE A 373 21.70 -17.66 -6.40
CA PHE A 373 21.25 -19.03 -6.63
C PHE A 373 20.59 -19.22 -8.02
N GLY A 374 20.91 -18.32 -8.98
CA GLY A 374 20.42 -18.43 -10.35
C GLY A 374 18.88 -18.43 -10.48
N HIS A 375 18.16 -17.84 -9.54
CA HIS A 375 16.69 -17.89 -9.44
C HIS A 375 16.13 -19.33 -9.43
N ASP A 376 16.86 -20.29 -8.82
CA ASP A 376 16.40 -21.67 -8.71
C ASP A 376 15.03 -21.75 -8.04
N ARG A 377 14.08 -22.36 -8.75
CA ARG A 377 12.68 -22.54 -8.33
C ARG A 377 12.56 -23.20 -6.95
N ILE A 378 13.47 -24.12 -6.60
CA ILE A 378 13.38 -24.83 -5.33
C ILE A 378 13.60 -23.89 -4.16
N VAL A 379 14.52 -22.93 -4.26
CA VAL A 379 14.74 -21.93 -3.23
C VAL A 379 13.47 -21.10 -3.03
N TYR A 380 12.82 -20.67 -4.13
CA TYR A 380 11.54 -19.97 -4.04
C TYR A 380 10.48 -20.80 -3.33
N ILE A 381 10.29 -22.06 -3.70
CA ILE A 381 9.29 -22.94 -3.07
C ILE A 381 9.59 -23.15 -1.59
N ALA A 382 10.87 -23.44 -1.25
CA ALA A 382 11.29 -23.69 0.12
C ALA A 382 11.05 -22.48 1.05
N VAL A 383 11.16 -21.25 0.56
CA VAL A 383 10.85 -20.05 1.31
C VAL A 383 9.35 -19.80 1.37
N MET A 384 8.66 -19.90 0.23
CA MET A 384 7.26 -19.46 0.15
C MET A 384 6.30 -20.36 0.94
N ILE A 385 6.50 -21.67 0.96
CA ILE A 385 5.61 -22.59 1.70
C ILE A 385 5.56 -22.26 3.19
N PRO A 386 6.68 -22.26 3.94
CA PRO A 386 6.64 -21.96 5.37
C PRO A 386 6.23 -20.52 5.66
N THR A 387 6.53 -19.57 4.76
CA THR A 387 6.05 -18.18 4.87
C THR A 387 4.54 -18.11 4.84
N TRP A 388 3.88 -18.80 3.90
CA TRP A 388 2.42 -18.85 3.81
C TRP A 388 1.78 -19.51 5.01
N ILE A 389 2.36 -20.61 5.50
CA ILE A 389 1.85 -21.30 6.70
C ILE A 389 1.89 -20.36 7.90
N ALA A 390 3.01 -19.67 8.11
CA ALA A 390 3.15 -18.72 9.21
C ALA A 390 2.24 -17.50 9.05
N ALA A 391 2.12 -16.95 7.84
CA ALA A 391 1.20 -15.84 7.54
C ALA A 391 -0.27 -16.21 7.78
N LEU A 392 -0.64 -17.46 7.61
CA LEU A 392 -1.99 -17.94 7.92
C LEU A 392 -2.29 -17.84 9.43
N PHE A 393 -1.32 -18.07 10.30
CA PHE A 393 -1.50 -17.88 11.74
C PHE A 393 -1.61 -16.38 12.10
N ASP A 394 -0.84 -15.49 11.46
CA ASP A 394 -0.97 -14.04 11.64
C ASP A 394 -2.35 -13.55 11.15
N PHE A 395 -2.85 -14.10 10.03
CA PHE A 395 -4.22 -13.87 9.56
C PHE A 395 -5.26 -14.28 10.60
N MET A 396 -5.17 -15.51 11.13
CA MET A 396 -6.11 -16.04 12.13
C MET A 396 -6.14 -15.17 13.39
N LYS A 397 -4.96 -14.74 13.88
CA LYS A 397 -4.80 -13.89 15.06
C LYS A 397 -5.47 -12.52 14.89
N THR A 398 -5.48 -11.97 13.68
CA THR A 398 -5.99 -10.63 13.40
C THR A 398 -7.46 -10.59 12.96
N LEU A 399 -8.10 -11.75 12.81
CA LEU A 399 -9.55 -11.81 12.58
C LEU A 399 -10.33 -11.21 13.75
N PRO A 400 -11.53 -10.65 13.50
CA PRO A 400 -12.43 -10.21 14.59
C PRO A 400 -12.69 -11.33 15.59
N GLY A 401 -12.77 -10.99 16.89
CA GLY A 401 -12.93 -11.97 17.96
C GLY A 401 -14.14 -12.90 17.79
N SER A 402 -15.25 -12.38 17.24
CA SER A 402 -16.42 -13.19 16.89
C SER A 402 -16.11 -14.28 15.86
N ALA A 403 -15.28 -13.95 14.85
CA ALA A 403 -14.85 -14.93 13.86
C ALA A 403 -13.87 -15.95 14.46
N GLN A 404 -12.93 -15.50 15.32
CA GLN A 404 -12.01 -16.41 16.01
C GLN A 404 -12.77 -17.43 16.86
N THR A 405 -13.76 -16.99 17.62
CA THR A 405 -14.60 -17.87 18.49
C THR A 405 -15.43 -18.85 17.63
N THR A 406 -16.09 -18.36 16.57
CA THR A 406 -16.95 -19.20 15.71
C THR A 406 -16.12 -20.26 14.96
N LEU A 407 -14.90 -19.93 14.56
CA LEU A 407 -14.01 -20.84 13.83
C LEU A 407 -13.09 -21.65 14.75
N HIS A 408 -13.23 -21.53 16.07
CA HIS A 408 -12.41 -22.22 17.09
C HIS A 408 -10.91 -22.05 16.86
N LEU A 409 -10.45 -20.80 16.61
CA LEU A 409 -9.06 -20.51 16.24
C LEU A 409 -8.10 -20.40 17.43
N ASP A 410 -8.57 -20.52 18.69
CA ASP A 410 -7.74 -20.38 19.89
C ASP A 410 -6.56 -21.37 19.91
N ALA A 411 -6.82 -22.63 19.60
CA ALA A 411 -5.78 -23.67 19.62
C ALA A 411 -4.66 -23.42 18.58
N PRO A 412 -4.94 -23.17 17.29
CA PRO A 412 -3.89 -22.83 16.33
C PRO A 412 -3.16 -21.52 16.65
N ILE A 413 -3.85 -20.48 17.18
CA ILE A 413 -3.21 -19.23 17.60
C ILE A 413 -2.25 -19.46 18.78
N GLN A 414 -2.67 -20.22 19.80
CA GLN A 414 -1.80 -20.58 20.94
C GLN A 414 -0.61 -21.45 20.51
N PHE A 415 -0.82 -22.40 19.61
CA PHE A 415 0.28 -23.17 19.01
C PHE A 415 1.31 -22.26 18.34
N ALA A 416 0.85 -21.32 17.51
CA ALA A 416 1.74 -20.37 16.84
C ALA A 416 2.47 -19.46 17.85
N ALA A 417 1.77 -18.96 18.87
CA ALA A 417 2.35 -18.13 19.92
C ALA A 417 3.46 -18.85 20.73
N ALA A 418 3.32 -20.15 20.93
CA ALA A 418 4.31 -20.96 21.63
C ALA A 418 5.53 -21.35 20.79
N ASN A 419 5.38 -21.41 19.44
CA ASN A 419 6.41 -21.99 18.56
C ASN A 419 7.01 -21.01 17.55
N LEU A 420 6.35 -19.88 17.27
CA LEU A 420 6.84 -18.90 16.29
C LEU A 420 7.41 -17.66 17.01
N PRO A 421 8.73 -17.44 16.96
CA PRO A 421 9.32 -16.21 17.49
C PRO A 421 8.73 -14.98 16.82
N LEU A 422 8.55 -13.89 17.57
CA LEU A 422 7.98 -12.62 17.10
C LEU A 422 6.52 -12.73 16.62
N PHE A 423 5.82 -13.80 16.93
CA PHE A 423 4.40 -13.95 16.59
C PHE A 423 3.54 -12.91 17.30
N ASP A 424 3.88 -12.54 18.53
CA ASP A 424 3.27 -11.42 19.28
C ASP A 424 3.37 -10.09 18.54
N LYS A 425 4.43 -9.90 17.74
CA LYS A 425 4.71 -8.71 16.90
C LYS A 425 4.15 -8.81 15.48
N ASN A 426 3.38 -9.84 15.14
CA ASN A 426 2.89 -10.14 13.78
C ASN A 426 4.03 -10.35 12.77
N LEU A 427 5.15 -10.88 13.21
CA LEU A 427 6.34 -11.22 12.41
C LEU A 427 6.70 -12.70 12.54
N GLY A 428 5.75 -13.55 12.95
CA GLY A 428 5.95 -14.98 13.14
C GLY A 428 6.44 -15.71 11.87
N TRP A 429 6.22 -15.12 10.71
CA TRP A 429 6.65 -15.66 9.42
C TRP A 429 8.17 -15.53 9.14
N LEU A 430 8.87 -14.64 9.84
CA LEU A 430 10.26 -14.29 9.50
C LEU A 430 11.21 -15.49 9.68
N LEU A 431 11.16 -16.16 10.85
CA LEU A 431 12.01 -17.31 11.10
C LEU A 431 11.71 -18.50 10.16
N PRO A 432 10.45 -18.90 9.92
CA PRO A 432 10.11 -19.92 8.92
C PRO A 432 10.63 -19.58 7.51
N ALA A 433 10.58 -18.30 7.08
CA ALA A 433 11.12 -17.86 5.80
C ALA A 433 12.64 -18.03 5.73
N VAL A 434 13.38 -17.67 6.80
CA VAL A 434 14.84 -17.84 6.89
C VAL A 434 15.24 -19.30 6.88
N ILE A 435 14.54 -20.14 7.63
CA ILE A 435 14.77 -21.60 7.64
C ILE A 435 14.51 -22.18 6.25
N GLY A 436 13.39 -21.78 5.62
CA GLY A 436 13.07 -22.20 4.26
C GLY A 436 14.16 -21.80 3.27
N PHE A 437 14.72 -20.59 3.39
CA PHE A 437 15.83 -20.15 2.58
C PHE A 437 17.09 -21.01 2.80
N ALA A 438 17.45 -21.29 4.06
CA ALA A 438 18.60 -22.13 4.36
C ALA A 438 18.45 -23.55 3.76
N ILE A 439 17.27 -24.17 3.94
CA ILE A 439 16.96 -25.48 3.35
C ILE A 439 17.03 -25.43 1.81
N GLY A 440 16.43 -24.42 1.20
CA GLY A 440 16.45 -24.24 -0.24
C GLY A 440 17.88 -24.08 -0.79
N MET A 441 18.72 -23.31 -0.09
CA MET A 441 20.13 -23.10 -0.46
C MET A 441 20.96 -24.38 -0.30
N ILE A 442 20.80 -25.15 0.78
CA ILE A 442 21.45 -26.44 0.97
C ILE A 442 21.11 -27.38 -0.20
N TRP A 443 19.83 -27.44 -0.55
CA TRP A 443 19.37 -28.27 -1.67
C TRP A 443 19.93 -27.78 -3.02
N HIS A 444 19.92 -26.47 -3.27
CA HIS A 444 20.51 -25.87 -4.47
C HIS A 444 21.99 -26.22 -4.61
N LEU A 445 22.77 -26.10 -3.54
CA LEU A 445 24.22 -26.38 -3.53
C LEU A 445 24.55 -27.86 -3.60
N SER A 446 23.66 -28.76 -3.15
CA SER A 446 23.87 -30.21 -3.19
C SER A 446 23.62 -30.84 -4.56
N ARG A 447 23.02 -30.09 -5.52
CA ARG A 447 22.77 -30.58 -6.86
C ARG A 447 24.04 -30.52 -7.74
N PRO A 448 24.33 -31.57 -8.52
CA PRO A 448 25.37 -31.50 -9.51
C PRO A 448 25.05 -30.43 -10.55
N LYS A 449 26.06 -29.59 -10.90
CA LYS A 449 25.90 -28.40 -11.78
C LYS A 449 25.28 -28.69 -13.16
N ASN A 450 25.24 -29.98 -13.58
CA ASN A 450 24.69 -30.37 -14.88
C ASN A 450 23.15 -30.56 -14.90
N ALA A 451 22.48 -30.46 -13.77
CA ALA A 451 21.00 -30.61 -13.66
C ALA A 451 20.25 -29.29 -13.66
N ALA A 452 20.92 -28.15 -13.67
CA ALA A 452 20.32 -26.81 -13.57
C ALA A 452 19.95 -26.19 -14.94
N ALA A 453 20.17 -26.89 -16.05
CA ALA A 453 19.93 -26.39 -17.40
C ALA A 453 18.82 -27.13 -18.19
N ALA A 454 18.01 -27.95 -17.49
CA ALA A 454 16.88 -28.66 -18.11
C ALA A 454 15.50 -28.14 -17.64
#